data_de7cf83f8501c505ec705afaa96b7bbf
#
_entry.id   de7cf83f8501c505ec705afaa96b7bbf
#
_cell.length_a   1.000
_cell.length_b   1.000
_cell.length_c   1.000
_cell.angle_alpha   90.00
_cell.angle_beta   90.00
_cell.angle_gamma   90.00
#
_symmetry.space_group_name_H-M   'P 1'
#
loop_
_entity.id
_entity.type
_entity.pdbx_description
1 polymer ?
#
loop_
_entity_poly.entity_id
_entity_poly.type
_entity_poly.pdbx_seq_one_letter_code
_entity_poly.pdbx_strand_id
1 'polypeptide(L)'
;MNAKQELLARLQQISSAQLGVRQDEITEESTWTQLGADSLDRLEMSRTIEEEFKLEIPHSVGERLDTVGKTVDHLLTLIAVRREISNIQIQAATTNQQWAEMLGVRTQVFTIEYGFTFRPLPGPGAPGVWHFLARDNRDAIGTLSVVDTTGDHHAHQRYRLSFAEDDRVARYAQLAILKPYRKRGIMEMLIDAAQRTVIHSNGFAAGWLLCPASHARSSSLTRNLGFAAKAPLLATEFGRCQVLVRRELSLLQVNRTEEPFLSVETCPI
;
A
#
# COMPACT_ATOMS: atom_id res chain seq x y z
N MET A 1 -6.22 10.11 -32.50
CA MET A 1 -5.10 10.59 -31.67
C MET A 1 -4.73 9.45 -30.75
N ASN A 2 -3.45 9.12 -30.58
CA ASN A 2 -3.09 8.04 -29.66
C ASN A 2 -2.96 8.60 -28.23
N ALA A 3 -3.04 7.73 -27.19
CA ALA A 3 -3.01 8.16 -25.78
C ALA A 3 -1.76 9.00 -25.41
N LYS A 4 -0.62 8.78 -26.07
CA LYS A 4 0.59 9.55 -25.86
C LYS A 4 0.43 11.00 -26.35
N GLN A 5 -0.19 11.17 -27.52
CA GLN A 5 -0.45 12.50 -28.09
C GLN A 5 -1.45 13.30 -27.28
N GLU A 6 -2.48 12.64 -26.71
CA GLU A 6 -3.43 13.30 -25.82
C GLU A 6 -2.77 13.78 -24.53
N LEU A 7 -1.92 12.94 -23.93
CA LEU A 7 -1.16 13.30 -22.73
C LEU A 7 -0.17 14.44 -23.01
N LEU A 8 0.54 14.39 -24.13
CA LEU A 8 1.46 15.45 -24.52
C LEU A 8 0.72 16.78 -24.70
N ALA A 9 -0.40 16.78 -25.42
CA ALA A 9 -1.20 17.99 -25.62
C ALA A 9 -1.72 18.56 -24.28
N ARG A 10 -2.12 17.70 -23.34
CA ARG A 10 -2.55 18.13 -22.02
C ARG A 10 -1.42 18.69 -21.17
N LEU A 11 -0.24 18.06 -21.22
CA LEU A 11 0.97 18.56 -20.56
C LEU A 11 1.42 19.91 -21.13
N GLN A 12 1.38 20.07 -22.46
CA GLN A 12 1.65 21.34 -23.12
C GLN A 12 0.73 22.45 -22.62
N GLN A 13 -0.57 22.16 -22.46
CA GLN A 13 -1.54 23.11 -21.95
C GLN A 13 -1.23 23.52 -20.49
N ILE A 14 -0.95 22.56 -19.61
CA ILE A 14 -0.59 22.80 -18.21
C ILE A 14 0.69 23.63 -18.12
N SER A 15 1.73 23.20 -18.82
CA SER A 15 3.04 23.86 -18.78
C SER A 15 3.00 25.27 -19.39
N SER A 16 2.25 25.47 -20.47
CA SER A 16 2.04 26.79 -21.07
C SER A 16 1.37 27.75 -20.10
N ALA A 17 0.37 27.27 -19.37
CA ALA A 17 -0.36 28.10 -18.38
C ALA A 17 0.51 28.49 -17.19
N GLN A 18 1.39 27.60 -16.73
CA GLN A 18 2.23 27.86 -15.56
C GLN A 18 3.53 28.61 -15.88
N LEU A 19 4.18 28.28 -16.99
CA LEU A 19 5.49 28.86 -17.34
C LEU A 19 5.38 30.07 -18.29
N GLY A 20 4.18 30.35 -18.83
CA GLY A 20 3.98 31.46 -19.77
C GLY A 20 4.61 31.25 -21.14
N VAL A 21 5.00 30.02 -21.48
CA VAL A 21 5.58 29.65 -22.78
C VAL A 21 4.49 29.23 -23.76
N ARG A 22 4.75 29.36 -25.05
CA ARG A 22 3.78 28.94 -26.07
C ARG A 22 3.69 27.42 -26.15
N GLN A 23 2.49 26.86 -26.36
CA GLN A 23 2.29 25.41 -26.45
C GLN A 23 3.09 24.75 -27.58
N ASP A 24 3.23 25.44 -28.71
CA ASP A 24 3.98 24.96 -29.89
C ASP A 24 5.50 24.93 -29.66
N GLU A 25 6.02 25.60 -28.67
CA GLU A 25 7.43 25.56 -28.25
C GLU A 25 7.74 24.38 -27.33
N ILE A 26 6.72 23.73 -26.75
CA ILE A 26 6.87 22.62 -25.83
C ILE A 26 6.83 21.31 -26.62
N THR A 27 7.97 20.65 -26.75
CA THR A 27 8.12 19.35 -27.43
C THR A 27 8.49 18.24 -26.44
N GLU A 28 8.47 16.99 -26.86
CA GLU A 28 8.93 15.86 -26.01
C GLU A 28 10.40 16.01 -25.58
N GLU A 29 11.24 16.62 -26.42
CA GLU A 29 12.66 16.85 -26.18
C GLU A 29 12.93 18.04 -25.26
N SER A 30 11.96 18.93 -25.08
CA SER A 30 12.11 20.11 -24.23
C SER A 30 12.41 19.70 -22.79
N THR A 31 13.45 20.27 -22.19
CA THR A 31 13.69 20.14 -20.76
C THR A 31 12.94 21.24 -19.99
N TRP A 32 12.53 20.94 -18.77
CA TRP A 32 11.85 21.93 -17.91
C TRP A 32 12.69 23.18 -17.70
N THR A 33 14.02 23.01 -17.57
CA THR A 33 14.96 24.13 -17.42
C THR A 33 15.02 25.00 -18.67
N GLN A 34 14.99 24.41 -19.87
CA GLN A 34 14.95 25.18 -21.14
C GLN A 34 13.64 25.96 -21.30
N LEU A 35 12.53 25.46 -20.72
CA LEU A 35 11.24 26.13 -20.68
C LEU A 35 11.16 27.20 -19.57
N GLY A 36 12.25 27.42 -18.83
CA GLY A 36 12.34 28.46 -17.79
C GLY A 36 11.85 27.99 -16.41
N ALA A 37 11.51 26.73 -16.23
CA ALA A 37 11.02 26.22 -14.95
C ALA A 37 12.16 26.13 -13.92
N ASP A 38 11.97 26.78 -12.77
CA ASP A 38 12.82 26.62 -11.61
C ASP A 38 12.35 25.42 -10.73
N SER A 39 12.96 25.27 -9.56
CA SER A 39 12.62 24.17 -8.64
C SER A 39 11.20 24.29 -8.07
N LEU A 40 10.72 25.51 -7.85
CA LEU A 40 9.37 25.78 -7.34
C LEU A 40 8.33 25.52 -8.42
N ASP A 41 8.57 25.99 -9.62
CA ASP A 41 7.72 25.76 -10.79
C ASP A 41 7.55 24.27 -11.05
N ARG A 42 8.63 23.49 -10.96
CA ARG A 42 8.59 22.02 -11.14
C ARG A 42 7.77 21.34 -10.05
N LEU A 43 7.82 21.81 -8.82
CA LEU A 43 7.01 21.27 -7.72
C LEU A 43 5.53 21.59 -7.91
N GLU A 44 5.19 22.82 -8.27
CA GLU A 44 3.82 23.25 -8.54
C GLU A 44 3.23 22.52 -9.76
N MET A 45 4.03 22.37 -10.80
CA MET A 45 3.64 21.62 -11.99
C MET A 45 3.40 20.14 -11.68
N SER A 46 4.24 19.52 -10.85
CA SER A 46 4.04 18.14 -10.40
C SER A 46 2.68 18.01 -9.68
N ARG A 47 2.33 18.92 -8.78
CA ARG A 47 1.04 18.94 -8.10
C ARG A 47 -0.14 19.11 -9.06
N THR A 48 -0.02 20.04 -9.99
CA THR A 48 -1.07 20.25 -11.01
C THR A 48 -1.28 19.00 -11.86
N ILE A 49 -0.20 18.31 -12.23
CA ILE A 49 -0.26 17.05 -12.97
C ILE A 49 -0.90 15.95 -12.10
N GLU A 50 -0.53 15.83 -10.84
CA GLU A 50 -1.12 14.87 -9.90
C GLU A 50 -2.63 15.07 -9.74
N GLU A 51 -3.07 16.32 -9.58
CA GLU A 51 -4.48 16.68 -9.46
C GLU A 51 -5.27 16.41 -10.74
N GLU A 52 -4.74 16.79 -11.89
CA GLU A 52 -5.38 16.62 -13.19
C GLU A 52 -5.58 15.15 -13.55
N PHE A 53 -4.53 14.35 -13.38
CA PHE A 53 -4.56 12.93 -13.74
C PHE A 53 -4.97 12.04 -12.55
N LYS A 54 -5.18 12.61 -11.36
CA LYS A 54 -5.48 11.90 -10.10
C LYS A 54 -4.48 10.77 -9.83
N LEU A 55 -3.20 11.08 -9.97
CA LEU A 55 -2.07 10.17 -9.78
C LEU A 55 -1.14 10.75 -8.71
N GLU A 56 -0.29 9.92 -8.14
CA GLU A 56 0.78 10.36 -7.24
C GLU A 56 2.14 10.17 -7.94
N ILE A 57 2.96 11.22 -7.96
CA ILE A 57 4.33 11.20 -8.47
C ILE A 57 5.27 11.39 -7.28
N PRO A 58 5.94 10.32 -6.78
CA PRO A 58 6.87 10.46 -5.67
C PRO A 58 7.96 11.50 -5.99
N HIS A 59 8.29 12.37 -5.05
CA HIS A 59 9.27 13.45 -5.24
C HIS A 59 10.59 12.96 -5.85
N SER A 60 11.11 11.82 -5.38
CA SER A 60 12.33 11.19 -5.93
C SER A 60 12.20 10.73 -7.39
N VAL A 61 10.98 10.59 -7.89
CA VAL A 61 10.70 10.29 -9.31
C VAL A 61 10.58 11.61 -10.07
N GLY A 62 9.84 12.59 -9.55
CA GLY A 62 9.69 13.91 -10.16
C GLY A 62 11.02 14.59 -10.45
N GLU A 63 12.02 14.46 -9.57
CA GLU A 63 13.37 14.98 -9.80
C GLU A 63 14.06 14.38 -11.04
N ARG A 64 13.72 13.16 -11.44
CA ARG A 64 14.30 12.46 -12.61
C ARG A 64 13.55 12.70 -13.91
N LEU A 65 12.35 13.27 -13.84
CA LEU A 65 11.54 13.63 -14.98
C LEU A 65 11.98 15.01 -15.52
N ASP A 66 13.17 15.07 -16.10
CA ASP A 66 13.83 16.30 -16.53
C ASP A 66 13.33 16.83 -17.88
N THR A 67 12.63 15.97 -18.67
CA THR A 67 12.04 16.35 -19.97
C THR A 67 10.54 16.12 -20.00
N VAL A 68 9.85 16.82 -20.89
CA VAL A 68 8.42 16.64 -21.17
C VAL A 68 8.14 15.20 -21.60
N GLY A 69 8.94 14.63 -22.50
CA GLY A 69 8.79 13.25 -22.98
C GLY A 69 8.91 12.22 -21.88
N LYS A 70 9.90 12.32 -20.98
CA LYS A 70 10.01 11.42 -19.82
C LYS A 70 8.80 11.53 -18.90
N THR A 71 8.25 12.72 -18.73
CA THR A 71 7.03 12.92 -17.95
C THR A 71 5.83 12.25 -18.61
N VAL A 72 5.65 12.42 -19.93
CA VAL A 72 4.60 11.73 -20.71
C VAL A 72 4.72 10.22 -20.58
N ASP A 73 5.91 9.66 -20.79
CA ASP A 73 6.14 8.20 -20.73
C ASP A 73 5.88 7.65 -19.31
N HIS A 74 6.24 8.41 -18.27
CA HIS A 74 5.95 8.05 -16.90
C HIS A 74 4.44 8.06 -16.62
N LEU A 75 3.72 9.10 -17.05
CA LEU A 75 2.27 9.21 -16.91
C LEU A 75 1.55 8.08 -17.66
N LEU A 76 1.98 7.74 -18.87
CA LEU A 76 1.45 6.59 -19.61
C LEU A 76 1.58 5.30 -18.81
N THR A 77 2.74 5.09 -18.19
CA THR A 77 2.98 3.91 -17.34
C THR A 77 2.05 3.89 -16.15
N LEU A 78 1.89 5.02 -15.44
CA LEU A 78 0.99 5.12 -14.28
C LEU A 78 -0.48 4.90 -14.67
N ILE A 79 -0.93 5.47 -15.79
CA ILE A 79 -2.30 5.30 -16.30
C ILE A 79 -2.56 3.86 -16.72
N ALA A 80 -1.59 3.21 -17.39
CA ALA A 80 -1.70 1.80 -17.77
C ALA A 80 -1.82 0.90 -16.53
N VAL A 81 -0.95 1.10 -15.53
CA VAL A 81 -1.02 0.39 -14.24
C VAL A 81 -2.35 0.63 -13.55
N ARG A 82 -2.85 1.87 -13.53
CA ARG A 82 -4.15 2.19 -12.93
C ARG A 82 -5.31 1.50 -13.64
N ARG A 83 -5.31 1.43 -14.98
CA ARG A 83 -6.32 0.70 -15.77
C ARG A 83 -6.29 -0.80 -15.46
N GLU A 84 -5.11 -1.39 -15.36
CA GLU A 84 -4.95 -2.80 -14.97
C GLU A 84 -5.45 -3.04 -13.54
N ILE A 85 -5.19 -2.12 -12.60
CA ILE A 85 -5.63 -2.23 -11.20
C ILE A 85 -7.16 -2.04 -11.09
N SER A 86 -7.78 -1.23 -11.95
CA SER A 86 -9.23 -0.96 -11.90
C SER A 86 -10.10 -2.22 -12.09
N ASN A 87 -9.55 -3.26 -12.69
CA ASN A 87 -10.22 -4.56 -12.86
C ASN A 87 -10.02 -5.51 -11.67
N ILE A 88 -9.14 -5.13 -10.70
CA ILE A 88 -8.87 -5.97 -9.55
C ILE A 88 -9.95 -5.74 -8.49
N GLN A 89 -10.56 -6.85 -8.08
CA GLN A 89 -11.57 -6.86 -7.03
C GLN A 89 -11.04 -7.59 -5.80
N ILE A 90 -11.23 -6.99 -4.62
CA ILE A 90 -10.96 -7.63 -3.34
C ILE A 90 -12.27 -8.04 -2.71
N GLN A 91 -12.38 -9.30 -2.33
CA GLN A 91 -13.57 -9.84 -1.68
C GLN A 91 -13.20 -10.72 -0.49
N ALA A 92 -14.10 -10.78 0.49
CA ALA A 92 -14.02 -11.79 1.53
C ALA A 92 -14.26 -13.17 0.92
N ALA A 93 -13.42 -14.14 1.25
CA ALA A 93 -13.58 -15.52 0.82
C ALA A 93 -14.37 -16.28 1.89
N THR A 94 -15.64 -16.54 1.57
CA THR A 94 -16.62 -17.14 2.49
C THR A 94 -17.08 -18.53 2.06
N THR A 95 -16.68 -18.98 0.86
CA THR A 95 -17.08 -20.28 0.31
C THR A 95 -15.90 -21.23 0.18
N ASN A 96 -16.18 -22.53 0.18
CA ASN A 96 -15.16 -23.57 -0.04
C ASN A 96 -14.49 -23.45 -1.41
N GLN A 97 -15.21 -22.99 -2.44
CA GLN A 97 -14.64 -22.75 -3.76
C GLN A 97 -13.58 -21.63 -3.70
N GLN A 98 -13.92 -20.48 -3.12
CA GLN A 98 -12.98 -19.38 -2.94
C GLN A 98 -11.77 -19.79 -2.09
N TRP A 99 -12.01 -20.63 -1.08
CA TRP A 99 -10.93 -21.19 -0.28
C TRP A 99 -9.98 -22.07 -1.10
N ALA A 100 -10.51 -22.94 -1.95
CA ALA A 100 -9.71 -23.77 -2.85
C ALA A 100 -8.86 -22.92 -3.80
N GLU A 101 -9.43 -21.84 -4.35
CA GLU A 101 -8.70 -20.88 -5.18
C GLU A 101 -7.57 -20.19 -4.42
N MET A 102 -7.82 -19.78 -3.18
CA MET A 102 -6.79 -19.20 -2.30
C MET A 102 -5.65 -20.19 -2.04
N LEU A 103 -5.98 -21.46 -1.79
CA LEU A 103 -4.98 -22.52 -1.62
C LEU A 103 -4.14 -22.69 -2.89
N GLY A 104 -4.75 -22.61 -4.07
CA GLY A 104 -4.04 -22.64 -5.36
C GLY A 104 -3.01 -21.51 -5.47
N VAL A 105 -3.41 -20.28 -5.22
CA VAL A 105 -2.49 -19.11 -5.21
C VAL A 105 -1.36 -19.30 -4.20
N ARG A 106 -1.67 -19.74 -2.98
CA ARG A 106 -0.67 -19.96 -1.91
C ARG A 106 0.30 -21.09 -2.25
N THR A 107 -0.20 -22.18 -2.81
CA THR A 107 0.66 -23.28 -3.27
C THR A 107 1.61 -22.81 -4.36
N GLN A 108 1.10 -22.07 -5.35
CA GLN A 108 1.93 -21.51 -6.41
C GLN A 108 3.03 -20.60 -5.86
N VAL A 109 2.70 -19.72 -4.91
CA VAL A 109 3.66 -18.77 -4.36
C VAL A 109 4.58 -19.44 -3.33
N PHE A 110 4.03 -20.04 -2.29
CA PHE A 110 4.86 -20.52 -1.18
C PHE A 110 5.60 -21.79 -1.52
N THR A 111 4.93 -22.76 -2.16
CA THR A 111 5.53 -24.07 -2.41
C THR A 111 6.32 -24.11 -3.72
N ILE A 112 5.70 -23.68 -4.83
CA ILE A 112 6.34 -23.82 -6.14
C ILE A 112 7.42 -22.74 -6.34
N GLU A 113 7.12 -21.49 -6.01
CA GLU A 113 8.06 -20.39 -6.27
C GLU A 113 9.14 -20.27 -5.19
N TYR A 114 8.77 -20.39 -3.89
CA TYR A 114 9.72 -20.20 -2.79
C TYR A 114 10.19 -21.49 -2.14
N GLY A 115 9.64 -22.65 -2.48
CA GLY A 115 10.04 -23.95 -1.92
C GLY A 115 9.63 -24.15 -0.46
N PHE A 116 8.65 -23.39 0.06
CA PHE A 116 8.18 -23.49 1.43
C PHE A 116 6.99 -24.43 1.55
N THR A 117 6.99 -25.29 2.57
CA THR A 117 5.77 -25.99 2.97
C THR A 117 4.97 -25.10 3.89
N PHE A 118 3.82 -24.60 3.44
CA PHE A 118 2.92 -23.84 4.30
C PHE A 118 1.81 -24.75 4.85
N ARG A 119 1.37 -24.46 6.07
CA ARG A 119 0.19 -25.10 6.66
C ARG A 119 -1.03 -24.24 6.35
N PRO A 120 -2.04 -24.75 5.65
CA PRO A 120 -3.29 -24.03 5.47
C PRO A 120 -3.88 -23.62 6.82
N LEU A 121 -4.40 -22.40 6.91
CA LEU A 121 -5.24 -21.97 8.02
C LEU A 121 -6.60 -22.70 7.94
N PRO A 122 -7.39 -22.71 9.02
CA PRO A 122 -8.77 -23.18 8.94
C PRO A 122 -9.54 -22.48 7.83
N GLY A 123 -10.47 -23.19 7.18
CA GLY A 123 -11.26 -22.64 6.07
C GLY A 123 -12.27 -21.58 6.49
N PRO A 124 -13.09 -21.09 5.53
CA PRO A 124 -14.11 -20.09 5.78
C PRO A 124 -15.09 -20.49 6.88
N GLY A 125 -15.50 -19.55 7.72
CA GLY A 125 -16.39 -19.77 8.84
C GLY A 125 -15.72 -20.23 10.14
N ALA A 126 -14.43 -20.51 10.13
CA ALA A 126 -13.70 -20.82 11.35
C ALA A 126 -13.63 -19.57 12.26
N PRO A 127 -13.88 -19.69 13.57
CA PRO A 127 -13.82 -18.56 14.50
C PRO A 127 -12.45 -17.90 14.51
N GLY A 128 -12.43 -16.57 14.51
CA GLY A 128 -11.18 -15.79 14.58
C GLY A 128 -10.31 -15.84 13.34
N VAL A 129 -10.82 -16.32 12.21
CA VAL A 129 -10.08 -16.36 10.95
C VAL A 129 -10.92 -15.77 9.81
N TRP A 130 -10.36 -14.81 9.11
CA TRP A 130 -10.98 -14.16 7.95
C TRP A 130 -10.06 -14.25 6.74
N HIS A 131 -10.64 -14.43 5.59
CA HIS A 131 -9.93 -14.64 4.34
C HIS A 131 -10.31 -13.60 3.30
N PHE A 132 -9.33 -13.12 2.55
CA PHE A 132 -9.49 -12.15 1.46
C PHE A 132 -8.84 -12.68 0.19
N LEU A 133 -9.55 -12.53 -0.90
CA LEU A 133 -9.14 -12.96 -2.23
C LEU A 133 -9.12 -11.76 -3.17
N ALA A 134 -8.00 -11.55 -3.84
CA ALA A 134 -7.87 -10.60 -4.94
C ALA A 134 -8.11 -11.35 -6.26
N ARG A 135 -8.94 -10.76 -7.12
CA ARG A 135 -9.25 -11.27 -8.46
C ARG A 135 -8.94 -10.23 -9.53
N ASP A 136 -8.45 -10.71 -10.66
CA ASP A 136 -8.47 -10.02 -11.92
C ASP A 136 -9.53 -10.72 -12.79
N ASN A 137 -10.67 -10.07 -13.02
CA ASN A 137 -11.85 -10.69 -13.59
C ASN A 137 -12.26 -11.97 -12.83
N ARG A 138 -12.03 -13.17 -13.42
CA ARG A 138 -12.36 -14.46 -12.81
C ARG A 138 -11.19 -15.13 -12.12
N ASP A 139 -9.98 -14.69 -12.38
CA ASP A 139 -8.77 -15.35 -11.91
C ASP A 139 -8.37 -14.90 -10.50
N ALA A 140 -8.09 -15.84 -9.64
CA ALA A 140 -7.54 -15.60 -8.33
C ALA A 140 -6.04 -15.23 -8.45
N ILE A 141 -5.66 -14.04 -8.01
CA ILE A 141 -4.31 -13.49 -8.21
C ILE A 141 -3.56 -13.17 -6.92
N GLY A 142 -4.28 -13.03 -5.83
CA GLY A 142 -3.69 -12.69 -4.53
C GLY A 142 -4.58 -13.09 -3.37
N THR A 143 -3.98 -13.32 -2.21
CA THR A 143 -4.68 -13.75 -0.99
C THR A 143 -4.10 -13.09 0.25
N LEU A 144 -4.94 -12.91 1.25
CA LEU A 144 -4.56 -12.52 2.60
C LEU A 144 -5.49 -13.23 3.59
N SER A 145 -4.97 -13.60 4.76
CA SER A 145 -5.81 -13.99 5.90
C SER A 145 -5.53 -13.10 7.10
N VAL A 146 -6.54 -12.86 7.89
CA VAL A 146 -6.44 -12.23 9.20
C VAL A 146 -6.78 -13.29 10.24
N VAL A 147 -5.99 -13.39 11.29
CA VAL A 147 -6.18 -14.35 12.39
C VAL A 147 -6.21 -13.56 13.71
N ASP A 148 -7.22 -13.79 14.51
CA ASP A 148 -7.26 -13.29 15.89
C ASP A 148 -6.19 -14.02 16.70
N THR A 149 -5.23 -13.26 17.23
CA THR A 149 -4.13 -13.79 18.06
C THR A 149 -4.12 -13.17 19.45
N THR A 150 -5.24 -12.60 19.90
CA THR A 150 -5.37 -11.90 21.17
C THR A 150 -4.89 -12.75 22.36
N GLY A 151 -5.26 -14.01 22.43
CA GLY A 151 -4.85 -14.94 23.49
C GLY A 151 -3.64 -15.81 23.16
N ASP A 152 -2.96 -15.59 22.02
CA ASP A 152 -1.82 -16.42 21.61
C ASP A 152 -0.51 -15.93 22.24
N HIS A 153 -0.38 -16.11 23.56
CA HIS A 153 0.83 -15.73 24.30
C HIS A 153 2.08 -16.42 23.78
N HIS A 154 1.97 -17.63 23.24
CA HIS A 154 3.11 -18.36 22.69
C HIS A 154 3.65 -17.68 21.41
N ALA A 155 2.74 -17.27 20.50
CA ALA A 155 3.14 -16.51 19.32
C ALA A 155 3.71 -15.14 19.73
N HIS A 156 3.09 -14.46 20.69
CA HIS A 156 3.60 -13.16 21.16
C HIS A 156 5.00 -13.29 21.74
N GLN A 157 5.26 -14.28 22.57
CA GLN A 157 6.59 -14.54 23.12
C GLN A 157 7.61 -14.92 22.01
N ARG A 158 7.24 -15.86 21.13
CA ARG A 158 8.09 -16.32 20.02
C ARG A 158 8.53 -15.16 19.13
N TYR A 159 7.64 -14.23 18.82
CA TYR A 159 7.90 -13.10 17.94
C TYR A 159 8.24 -11.80 18.69
N ARG A 160 8.47 -11.88 20.01
CA ARG A 160 8.84 -10.76 20.89
C ARG A 160 7.87 -9.56 20.75
N LEU A 161 6.58 -9.89 20.70
CA LEU A 161 5.50 -8.91 20.67
C LEU A 161 5.09 -8.55 22.09
N SER A 162 4.83 -7.27 22.30
CA SER A 162 4.29 -6.76 23.57
C SER A 162 3.08 -5.87 23.27
N PHE A 163 1.95 -6.28 23.81
CA PHE A 163 0.66 -5.58 23.72
C PHE A 163 0.12 -5.38 25.14
N ALA A 164 -0.82 -4.45 25.32
CA ALA A 164 -1.53 -4.33 26.59
C ALA A 164 -2.42 -5.58 26.80
N GLU A 165 -2.74 -5.89 28.04
CA GLU A 165 -3.48 -7.10 28.42
C GLU A 165 -4.87 -7.13 27.76
N ASP A 166 -5.50 -5.95 27.63
CA ASP A 166 -6.82 -5.78 27.03
C ASP A 166 -6.78 -5.54 25.51
N ASP A 167 -5.58 -5.46 24.89
CA ASP A 167 -5.46 -5.24 23.47
C ASP A 167 -5.94 -6.46 22.68
N ARG A 168 -6.94 -6.29 21.82
CA ARG A 168 -7.24 -7.28 20.79
C ARG A 168 -6.22 -7.17 19.68
N VAL A 169 -5.65 -8.31 19.28
CA VAL A 169 -4.51 -8.35 18.38
C VAL A 169 -4.76 -9.29 17.21
N ALA A 170 -4.58 -8.79 15.99
CA ALA A 170 -4.72 -9.57 14.78
C ALA A 170 -3.37 -9.84 14.11
N ARG A 171 -3.24 -10.99 13.48
CA ARG A 171 -2.12 -11.32 12.59
C ARG A 171 -2.56 -11.30 11.14
N TYR A 172 -1.87 -10.53 10.31
CA TYR A 172 -1.96 -10.65 8.85
C TYR A 172 -1.09 -11.82 8.41
N ALA A 173 -1.72 -12.84 7.87
CA ALA A 173 -1.08 -14.13 7.59
C ALA A 173 -1.28 -14.56 6.14
N GLN A 174 -0.32 -15.35 5.64
CA GLN A 174 -0.40 -16.00 4.34
C GLN A 174 -0.74 -15.05 3.18
N LEU A 175 -0.14 -13.82 3.22
CA LEU A 175 -0.18 -12.90 2.11
C LEU A 175 0.61 -13.49 0.94
N ALA A 176 -0.06 -13.74 -0.16
CA ALA A 176 0.52 -14.29 -1.37
C ALA A 176 -0.05 -13.54 -2.60
N ILE A 177 0.82 -13.17 -3.53
CA ILE A 177 0.45 -12.52 -4.80
C ILE A 177 1.24 -13.20 -5.91
N LEU A 178 0.55 -13.63 -6.95
CA LEU A 178 1.15 -14.25 -8.13
C LEU A 178 2.17 -13.30 -8.77
N LYS A 179 3.30 -13.85 -9.22
CA LYS A 179 4.45 -13.08 -9.71
C LYS A 179 4.10 -12.02 -10.78
N PRO A 180 3.24 -12.28 -11.79
CA PRO A 180 2.88 -11.28 -12.80
C PRO A 180 2.13 -10.06 -12.23
N TYR A 181 1.52 -10.19 -11.06
CA TYR A 181 0.67 -9.18 -10.44
C TYR A 181 1.33 -8.41 -9.30
N ARG A 182 2.61 -8.67 -9.01
CA ARG A 182 3.37 -7.95 -7.96
C ARG A 182 3.69 -6.54 -8.37
N LYS A 183 3.93 -5.68 -7.38
CA LYS A 183 4.24 -4.24 -7.54
C LYS A 183 3.11 -3.41 -8.19
N ARG A 184 1.88 -3.91 -8.12
CA ARG A 184 0.68 -3.25 -8.65
C ARG A 184 -0.27 -2.79 -7.53
N GLY A 185 0.18 -2.64 -6.29
CA GLY A 185 -0.65 -2.18 -5.17
C GLY A 185 -1.64 -3.21 -4.60
N ILE A 186 -1.62 -4.48 -5.06
CA ILE A 186 -2.59 -5.50 -4.62
C ILE A 186 -2.44 -5.84 -3.13
N MET A 187 -1.22 -5.81 -2.62
CA MET A 187 -0.97 -6.01 -1.20
C MET A 187 -1.66 -4.94 -0.36
N GLU A 188 -1.53 -3.71 -0.76
CA GLU A 188 -2.16 -2.55 -0.15
C GLU A 188 -3.68 -2.67 -0.17
N MET A 189 -4.26 -3.04 -1.32
CA MET A 189 -5.70 -3.26 -1.45
C MET A 189 -6.21 -4.39 -0.54
N LEU A 190 -5.48 -5.51 -0.43
CA LEU A 190 -5.83 -6.62 0.45
C LEU A 190 -5.79 -6.21 1.92
N ILE A 191 -4.74 -5.50 2.34
CA ILE A 191 -4.59 -5.04 3.73
C ILE A 191 -5.65 -4.00 4.06
N ASP A 192 -5.91 -3.04 3.17
CA ASP A 192 -6.92 -2.02 3.35
C ASP A 192 -8.34 -2.63 3.46
N ALA A 193 -8.67 -3.60 2.62
CA ALA A 193 -9.92 -4.34 2.74
C ALA A 193 -10.04 -5.07 4.08
N ALA A 194 -8.97 -5.74 4.53
CA ALA A 194 -8.93 -6.40 5.82
C ALA A 194 -9.08 -5.42 6.99
N GLN A 195 -8.47 -4.26 6.91
CA GLN A 195 -8.58 -3.21 7.93
C GLN A 195 -10.02 -2.71 8.06
N ARG A 196 -10.64 -2.34 6.96
CA ARG A 196 -12.02 -1.83 6.96
C ARG A 196 -13.02 -2.86 7.46
N THR A 197 -12.91 -4.11 7.01
CA THR A 197 -13.96 -5.12 7.24
C THR A 197 -13.73 -5.98 8.48
N VAL A 198 -12.50 -6.12 8.95
CA VAL A 198 -12.16 -6.99 10.08
C VAL A 198 -11.57 -6.22 11.25
N ILE A 199 -10.48 -5.48 11.01
CA ILE A 199 -9.73 -4.85 12.10
C ILE A 199 -10.59 -3.82 12.82
N HIS A 200 -11.16 -2.87 12.11
CA HIS A 200 -11.99 -1.83 12.70
C HIS A 200 -13.32 -2.39 13.23
N SER A 201 -13.99 -3.26 12.48
CA SER A 201 -15.30 -3.80 12.88
C SER A 201 -15.25 -4.71 14.10
N ASN A 202 -14.10 -5.34 14.37
CA ASN A 202 -13.93 -6.21 15.54
C ASN A 202 -13.15 -5.54 16.68
N GLY A 203 -12.78 -4.26 16.55
CA GLY A 203 -12.10 -3.51 17.60
C GLY A 203 -10.70 -4.02 17.92
N PHE A 204 -9.94 -4.47 16.91
CA PHE A 204 -8.54 -4.82 17.11
C PHE A 204 -7.72 -3.54 17.34
N ALA A 205 -6.92 -3.53 18.41
CA ALA A 205 -6.04 -2.42 18.77
C ALA A 205 -4.71 -2.45 18.02
N ALA A 206 -4.31 -3.62 17.53
CA ALA A 206 -3.07 -3.78 16.76
C ALA A 206 -3.16 -4.92 15.76
N GLY A 207 -2.39 -4.77 14.70
CA GLY A 207 -2.15 -5.82 13.71
C GLY A 207 -0.66 -6.06 13.51
N TRP A 208 -0.26 -7.32 13.26
CA TRP A 208 1.13 -7.66 13.00
C TRP A 208 1.30 -8.66 11.86
N LEU A 209 2.48 -8.69 11.27
CA LEU A 209 2.85 -9.65 10.22
C LEU A 209 4.34 -9.98 10.25
N LEU A 210 4.68 -11.10 9.63
CA LEU A 210 6.06 -11.46 9.32
C LEU A 210 6.39 -11.05 7.88
N CYS A 211 7.46 -10.28 7.72
CA CYS A 211 7.95 -9.84 6.42
C CYS A 211 9.38 -10.38 6.21
N PRO A 212 9.69 -11.05 5.10
CA PRO A 212 11.05 -11.42 4.78
C PRO A 212 11.99 -10.21 4.83
N ALA A 213 13.19 -10.39 5.38
CA ALA A 213 14.14 -9.29 5.60
C ALA A 213 14.51 -8.56 4.30
N SER A 214 14.53 -9.27 3.18
CA SER A 214 14.76 -8.70 1.85
C SER A 214 13.69 -7.70 1.41
N HIS A 215 12.48 -7.79 1.95
CA HIS A 215 11.33 -6.94 1.60
C HIS A 215 11.02 -5.88 2.68
N ALA A 216 11.49 -6.08 3.92
CA ALA A 216 11.11 -5.22 5.05
C ALA A 216 11.60 -3.77 4.92
N ARG A 217 12.74 -3.52 4.26
CA ARG A 217 13.31 -2.18 4.13
C ARG A 217 12.73 -1.34 2.99
N SER A 218 12.14 -1.97 1.99
CA SER A 218 11.64 -1.31 0.78
C SER A 218 10.12 -1.38 0.61
N SER A 219 9.44 -1.93 1.61
CA SER A 219 8.02 -2.23 1.47
C SER A 219 7.16 -0.99 1.69
N SER A 220 6.14 -0.83 0.87
CA SER A 220 5.03 0.09 1.09
C SER A 220 4.32 -0.15 2.44
N LEU A 221 4.48 -1.34 3.04
CA LEU A 221 3.97 -1.66 4.37
C LEU A 221 4.40 -0.64 5.43
N THR A 222 5.69 -0.26 5.46
CA THR A 222 6.19 0.70 6.44
C THR A 222 5.89 2.15 6.06
N ARG A 223 5.91 2.48 4.77
CA ARG A 223 5.72 3.85 4.30
C ARG A 223 4.25 4.25 4.18
N ASN A 224 3.43 3.40 3.57
CA ASN A 224 2.06 3.77 3.19
C ASN A 224 1.01 3.19 4.13
N LEU A 225 1.31 2.06 4.79
CA LEU A 225 0.34 1.35 5.63
C LEU A 225 0.62 1.45 7.13
N GLY A 226 1.58 2.27 7.54
CA GLY A 226 1.83 2.59 8.95
C GLY A 226 2.38 1.42 9.79
N PHE A 227 2.93 0.38 9.18
CA PHE A 227 3.61 -0.68 9.92
C PHE A 227 5.00 -0.25 10.36
N ALA A 228 5.36 -0.56 11.60
CA ALA A 228 6.70 -0.31 12.15
C ALA A 228 7.40 -1.62 12.49
N ALA A 229 8.71 -1.66 12.26
CA ALA A 229 9.54 -2.77 12.67
C ALA A 229 9.70 -2.79 14.20
N LYS A 230 9.42 -3.93 14.84
CA LYS A 230 9.40 -4.03 16.31
C LYS A 230 10.56 -4.78 16.92
N ALA A 231 11.17 -5.70 16.21
CA ALA A 231 12.21 -6.53 16.77
C ALA A 231 13.40 -6.66 15.79
N PRO A 232 14.58 -7.05 16.24
CA PRO A 232 15.63 -7.48 15.34
C PRO A 232 15.13 -8.63 14.46
N LEU A 233 15.83 -8.87 13.35
CA LEU A 233 15.50 -9.97 12.44
C LEU A 233 15.47 -11.30 13.19
N LEU A 234 14.37 -12.02 13.02
CA LEU A 234 14.17 -13.35 13.60
C LEU A 234 14.45 -14.44 12.56
N ALA A 235 15.10 -15.51 12.97
CA ALA A 235 15.18 -16.73 12.17
C ALA A 235 13.84 -17.47 12.27
N THR A 236 13.24 -17.76 11.12
CA THR A 236 11.98 -18.51 10.99
C THR A 236 12.16 -19.62 9.97
N GLU A 237 11.16 -20.49 9.85
CA GLU A 237 11.10 -21.48 8.77
C GLU A 237 11.11 -20.84 7.36
N PHE A 238 10.78 -19.55 7.26
CA PHE A 238 10.80 -18.76 6.01
C PHE A 238 12.10 -17.93 5.85
N GLY A 239 13.17 -18.29 6.57
CA GLY A 239 14.42 -17.56 6.61
C GLY A 239 14.40 -16.40 7.63
N ARG A 240 15.23 -15.36 7.40
CA ARG A 240 15.27 -14.19 8.28
C ARG A 240 14.10 -13.26 7.99
N CYS A 241 13.26 -13.06 8.97
CA CYS A 241 12.06 -12.20 8.89
C CYS A 241 12.13 -11.04 9.86
N GLN A 242 11.54 -9.92 9.45
CA GLN A 242 11.22 -8.78 10.31
C GLN A 242 9.77 -8.90 10.80
N VAL A 243 9.54 -8.68 12.07
CA VAL A 243 8.19 -8.52 12.60
C VAL A 243 7.77 -7.06 12.41
N LEU A 244 6.67 -6.85 11.72
CA LEU A 244 6.08 -5.55 11.51
C LEU A 244 4.78 -5.46 12.31
N VAL A 245 4.60 -4.36 13.03
CA VAL A 245 3.41 -4.10 13.86
C VAL A 245 2.82 -2.76 13.46
N ARG A 246 1.51 -2.70 13.33
CA ARG A 246 0.73 -1.48 13.23
C ARG A 246 -0.20 -1.39 14.43
N ARG A 247 -0.24 -0.24 15.09
CA ARG A 247 -1.28 0.08 16.08
C ARG A 247 -2.40 0.82 15.38
N GLU A 248 -3.61 0.39 15.65
CA GLU A 248 -4.81 1.10 15.18
C GLU A 248 -5.14 2.21 16.18
N LEU A 249 -5.42 3.40 15.67
CA LEU A 249 -5.95 4.49 16.48
C LEU A 249 -7.39 4.14 16.84
N SER A 250 -7.70 3.98 18.11
CA SER A 250 -9.09 3.83 18.53
C SER A 250 -9.83 5.13 18.22
N LEU A 251 -11.05 5.04 17.69
CA LEU A 251 -11.92 6.20 17.43
C LEU A 251 -12.11 7.08 18.68
N LEU A 252 -11.91 6.52 19.88
CA LEU A 252 -11.94 7.25 21.15
C LEU A 252 -10.72 8.14 21.38
N GLN A 253 -9.59 7.90 20.71
CA GLN A 253 -8.39 8.74 20.82
C GLN A 253 -8.40 9.91 19.81
N VAL A 254 -9.11 9.79 18.70
CA VAL A 254 -9.26 10.89 17.72
C VAL A 254 -10.02 12.07 18.35
N ASN A 255 -10.99 11.80 19.21
CA ASN A 255 -11.76 12.86 19.89
C ASN A 255 -11.03 13.54 21.08
N ARG A 256 -9.85 13.07 21.48
CA ARG A 256 -9.05 13.70 22.55
C ARG A 256 -7.96 14.66 22.06
N THR A 257 -7.70 14.72 20.77
CA THR A 257 -6.69 15.60 20.18
C THR A 257 -7.27 16.92 19.66
N GLU A 258 -8.58 17.15 19.80
CA GLU A 258 -9.24 18.42 19.46
C GLU A 258 -9.69 19.24 20.68
N GLU A 259 -8.95 19.20 21.81
CA GLU A 259 -9.11 20.27 22.79
C GLU A 259 -8.22 21.47 22.41
N PRO A 260 -8.79 22.64 22.18
CA PRO A 260 -8.01 23.81 21.84
C PRO A 260 -7.18 24.24 23.06
N PHE A 261 -5.89 24.41 22.85
CA PHE A 261 -5.03 25.16 23.77
C PHE A 261 -5.56 26.60 23.89
N LEU A 262 -6.41 26.86 24.86
CA LEU A 262 -6.75 28.17 25.34
C LEU A 262 -6.61 28.19 26.86
N SER A 263 -5.44 28.58 27.33
CA SER A 263 -5.32 29.39 28.54
C SER A 263 -4.02 30.14 28.50
N VAL A 264 -4.11 31.36 28.02
CA VAL A 264 -3.18 32.43 28.36
C VAL A 264 -3.44 32.78 29.81
N GLU A 265 -2.61 32.31 30.72
CA GLU A 265 -2.55 32.90 32.06
C GLU A 265 -1.63 34.13 32.00
N THR A 266 -2.27 35.28 32.10
CA THR A 266 -1.67 36.55 32.40
C THR A 266 -1.07 36.50 33.81
N CYS A 267 0.25 36.70 33.91
CA CYS A 267 0.95 36.93 35.16
C CYS A 267 0.74 38.42 35.55
N PRO A 268 0.29 38.76 36.76
CA PRO A 268 0.32 40.14 37.22
C PRO A 268 1.63 40.42 37.95
N ILE A 269 2.27 41.55 37.56
CA ILE A 269 3.28 42.42 38.22
C ILE A 269 4.56 41.76 38.72
#